data_1122a793e006ead4202bdce69a43c622
#
_entry.id   1122a793e006ead4202bdce69a43c622
#
_cell.length_a   1.000
_cell.length_b   1.000
_cell.length_c   1.000
_cell.angle_alpha   90.00
_cell.angle_beta   90.00
_cell.angle_gamma   90.00
#
_symmetry.space_group_name_H-M   'P 1'
#
loop_
_entity.id
_entity.type
_entity.pdbx_description
1 polymer ?
#
loop_
_entity_poly.entity_id
_entity_poly.type
_entity_poly.pdbx_seq_one_letter_code
_entity_poly.pdbx_strand_id
1 'polypeptide(L)'
;MKKLSKVFSAFVKKPLTSETLESALNELNLLLIGNDVATETADALCEKIKESLKGEQIGRLTSKSKFLFEILRDIITEILTPERTIDLLEEIRIKNKSNNPYIICFLGVNGTGKTTTIAKIAYYLKKNNISSVAAASDTFRAAAIEQLSYHMQNIGIRVIKHEYKSDPASVAYDAVQHAKAKNINVVLVDTAGRQVSNKNLMREMQKIVRVSEPDLILFVGDSLAGNDALNQAKEFNNSVGIDAHILTKFDADAKGGAALSISYETKKPILFVGIGQGYDDLEPFDNAIFISNILDLKEE
;
A
#
# COMPACT_ATOMS: atom_id res chain seq x y z
N MET A 1 12.32 -8.10 -5.33
CA MET A 1 11.97 -9.34 -4.62
C MET A 1 13.07 -10.43 -4.62
N LYS A 2 13.90 -10.53 -5.66
CA LYS A 2 15.00 -11.55 -5.74
C LYS A 2 15.98 -11.54 -4.55
N LYS A 3 16.07 -10.47 -3.76
CA LYS A 3 16.99 -10.40 -2.60
C LYS A 3 16.42 -11.07 -1.36
N LEU A 4 15.14 -10.84 -1.03
CA LEU A 4 14.49 -11.56 0.08
C LEU A 4 14.42 -13.06 -0.17
N SER A 5 14.13 -13.51 -1.41
CA SER A 5 14.11 -14.93 -1.72
C SER A 5 15.46 -15.60 -1.43
N LYS A 6 16.58 -14.91 -1.73
CA LYS A 6 17.92 -15.42 -1.39
C LYS A 6 18.14 -15.50 0.12
N VAL A 7 17.65 -14.51 0.88
CA VAL A 7 17.74 -14.49 2.34
C VAL A 7 17.00 -15.69 2.95
N PHE A 8 15.73 -15.87 2.58
CA PHE A 8 14.94 -16.99 3.09
C PHE A 8 15.48 -18.35 2.64
N SER A 9 15.88 -18.49 1.38
CA SER A 9 16.48 -19.72 0.87
C SER A 9 17.80 -20.06 1.57
N ALA A 10 18.64 -19.07 1.91
CA ALA A 10 19.86 -19.28 2.66
C ALA A 10 19.57 -19.74 4.11
N PHE A 11 18.57 -19.12 4.76
CA PHE A 11 18.16 -19.50 6.11
C PHE A 11 17.64 -20.95 6.17
N VAL A 12 16.74 -21.33 5.25
CA VAL A 12 16.15 -22.68 5.19
C VAL A 12 17.21 -23.77 4.98
N LYS A 13 18.28 -23.48 4.26
CA LYS A 13 19.38 -24.43 3.98
C LYS A 13 20.37 -24.58 5.13
N LYS A 14 20.33 -23.72 6.16
CA LYS A 14 21.27 -23.82 7.28
C LYS A 14 21.01 -25.08 8.14
N PRO A 15 22.08 -25.70 8.65
CA PRO A 15 21.93 -26.74 9.64
C PRO A 15 21.51 -26.13 10.98
N LEU A 16 20.22 -26.16 11.27
CA LEU A 16 19.68 -25.64 12.53
C LEU A 16 19.70 -26.75 13.59
N THR A 17 20.28 -26.44 14.74
CA THR A 17 20.21 -27.19 15.99
C THR A 17 19.71 -26.24 17.08
N SER A 18 19.36 -26.77 18.24
CA SER A 18 18.97 -25.94 19.40
C SER A 18 20.06 -24.92 19.79
N GLU A 19 21.33 -25.27 19.56
CA GLU A 19 22.50 -24.42 19.89
C GLU A 19 22.77 -23.34 18.82
N THR A 20 22.44 -23.61 17.56
CA THR A 20 22.72 -22.69 16.42
C THR A 20 21.52 -21.82 16.03
N LEU A 21 20.33 -22.13 16.54
CA LEU A 21 19.09 -21.45 16.18
C LEU A 21 19.15 -19.94 16.42
N GLU A 22 19.57 -19.52 17.61
CA GLU A 22 19.63 -18.09 17.93
C GLU A 22 20.60 -17.31 17.03
N SER A 23 21.78 -17.90 16.77
CA SER A 23 22.73 -17.29 15.84
C SER A 23 22.17 -17.18 14.42
N ALA A 24 21.45 -18.21 13.96
CA ALA A 24 20.82 -18.20 12.64
C ALA A 24 19.67 -17.17 12.51
N LEU A 25 18.87 -17.02 13.58
CA LEU A 25 17.81 -16.01 13.63
C LEU A 25 18.37 -14.59 13.67
N ASN A 26 19.42 -14.34 14.44
CA ASN A 26 20.10 -13.04 14.48
C ASN A 26 20.66 -12.66 13.09
N GLU A 27 21.27 -13.62 12.39
CA GLU A 27 21.75 -13.39 11.03
C GLU A 27 20.59 -13.15 10.06
N LEU A 28 19.49 -13.90 10.16
CA LEU A 28 18.28 -13.68 9.37
C LEU A 28 17.74 -12.26 9.60
N ASN A 29 17.63 -11.82 10.86
CA ASN A 29 17.18 -10.49 11.24
C ASN A 29 18.02 -9.40 10.56
N LEU A 30 19.35 -9.47 10.68
CA LEU A 30 20.25 -8.51 10.02
C LEU A 30 20.11 -8.51 8.50
N LEU A 31 19.92 -9.67 7.90
CA LEU A 31 19.71 -9.77 6.46
C LEU A 31 18.36 -9.21 6.03
N LEU A 32 17.29 -9.37 6.82
CA LEU A 32 15.98 -8.76 6.57
C LEU A 32 16.07 -7.24 6.60
N ILE A 33 16.68 -6.67 7.64
CA ILE A 33 16.91 -5.22 7.78
C ILE A 33 17.75 -4.70 6.61
N GLY A 34 18.82 -5.38 6.24
CA GLY A 34 19.65 -5.06 5.07
C GLY A 34 18.90 -5.13 3.72
N ASN A 35 17.73 -5.76 3.71
CA ASN A 35 16.82 -5.82 2.55
C ASN A 35 15.54 -4.97 2.73
N ASP A 36 15.65 -3.87 3.49
CA ASP A 36 14.62 -2.84 3.69
C ASP A 36 13.34 -3.35 4.39
N VAL A 37 13.45 -4.46 5.13
CA VAL A 37 12.43 -4.83 6.11
C VAL A 37 12.65 -3.99 7.37
N ALA A 38 11.60 -3.37 7.89
CA ALA A 38 11.67 -2.59 9.12
C ALA A 38 12.11 -3.45 10.31
N THR A 39 12.85 -2.85 11.24
CA THR A 39 13.42 -3.55 12.40
C THR A 39 12.34 -4.28 13.19
N GLU A 40 11.24 -3.61 13.51
CA GLU A 40 10.12 -4.20 14.27
C GLU A 40 9.49 -5.39 13.55
N THR A 41 9.39 -5.32 12.21
CA THR A 41 8.87 -6.42 11.39
C THR A 41 9.84 -7.59 11.34
N ALA A 42 11.14 -7.31 11.20
CA ALA A 42 12.17 -8.34 11.19
C ALA A 42 12.26 -9.06 12.54
N ASP A 43 12.21 -8.31 13.64
CA ASP A 43 12.20 -8.86 15.02
C ASP A 43 10.99 -9.76 15.25
N ALA A 44 9.79 -9.28 14.89
CA ALA A 44 8.56 -10.03 15.04
C ALA A 44 8.55 -11.31 14.19
N LEU A 45 9.08 -11.26 12.97
CA LEU A 45 9.19 -12.43 12.10
C LEU A 45 10.15 -13.46 12.72
N CYS A 46 11.31 -13.03 13.20
CA CYS A 46 12.28 -13.92 13.85
C CYS A 46 11.72 -14.54 15.14
N GLU A 47 10.98 -13.77 15.96
CA GLU A 47 10.37 -14.30 17.18
C GLU A 47 9.26 -15.32 16.86
N LYS A 48 8.40 -15.06 15.87
CA LYS A 48 7.41 -16.03 15.41
C LYS A 48 8.03 -17.33 14.91
N ILE A 49 9.14 -17.26 14.17
CA ILE A 49 9.89 -18.46 13.75
C ILE A 49 10.40 -19.21 14.99
N LYS A 50 11.00 -18.49 15.95
CA LYS A 50 11.49 -19.07 17.20
C LYS A 50 10.40 -19.77 17.98
N GLU A 51 9.23 -19.14 18.10
CA GLU A 51 8.06 -19.73 18.77
C GLU A 51 7.54 -20.96 18.06
N SER A 52 7.44 -20.94 16.75
CA SER A 52 6.98 -22.10 15.94
C SER A 52 7.95 -23.28 16.02
N LEU A 53 9.21 -23.03 16.36
CA LEU A 53 10.23 -24.07 16.54
C LEU A 53 10.37 -24.56 17.99
N LYS A 54 9.72 -23.93 18.97
CA LYS A 54 9.72 -24.37 20.39
C LYS A 54 9.06 -25.74 20.52
N GLY A 55 9.79 -26.66 21.10
CA GLY A 55 9.31 -28.03 21.36
C GLY A 55 9.52 -29.02 20.21
N GLU A 56 9.89 -28.54 19.02
CA GLU A 56 10.20 -29.39 17.88
C GLU A 56 11.60 -30.00 17.99
N GLN A 57 11.67 -31.33 17.77
CA GLN A 57 12.98 -32.01 17.69
C GLN A 57 13.60 -31.80 16.30
N ILE A 58 14.08 -30.57 16.04
CA ILE A 58 14.66 -30.16 14.75
C ILE A 58 15.67 -31.19 14.22
N GLY A 59 16.39 -31.87 15.12
CA GLY A 59 17.37 -32.92 14.79
C GLY A 59 16.78 -34.20 14.18
N ARG A 60 15.48 -34.47 14.34
CA ARG A 60 14.81 -35.71 13.91
C ARG A 60 13.92 -35.53 12.66
N LEU A 61 13.75 -34.29 12.17
CA LEU A 61 12.92 -34.04 10.99
C LEU A 61 13.58 -34.59 9.72
N THR A 62 12.86 -35.42 8.99
CA THR A 62 13.29 -36.03 7.73
C THR A 62 13.48 -35.02 6.59
N SER A 63 12.80 -33.86 6.68
CA SER A 63 12.93 -32.76 5.72
C SER A 63 12.85 -31.42 6.44
N LYS A 64 13.95 -31.02 7.10
CA LYS A 64 14.07 -29.74 7.83
C LYS A 64 13.76 -28.52 6.97
N SER A 65 14.29 -28.52 5.75
CA SER A 65 14.09 -27.41 4.83
C SER A 65 12.62 -27.19 4.46
N LYS A 66 11.88 -28.28 4.20
CA LYS A 66 10.45 -28.22 3.89
C LYS A 66 9.65 -27.67 5.07
N PHE A 67 9.93 -28.12 6.27
CA PHE A 67 9.28 -27.68 7.50
C PHE A 67 9.53 -26.17 7.77
N LEU A 68 10.78 -25.72 7.66
CA LEU A 68 11.12 -24.30 7.81
C LEU A 68 10.45 -23.43 6.72
N PHE A 69 10.33 -23.95 5.52
CA PHE A 69 9.64 -23.28 4.43
C PHE A 69 8.15 -23.09 4.73
N GLU A 70 7.49 -24.14 5.27
CA GLU A 70 6.08 -24.08 5.67
C GLU A 70 5.87 -23.06 6.78
N ILE A 71 6.72 -23.03 7.81
CA ILE A 71 6.68 -22.03 8.88
C ILE A 71 6.83 -20.61 8.31
N LEU A 72 7.82 -20.37 7.45
CA LEU A 72 8.02 -19.05 6.83
C LEU A 72 6.81 -18.64 5.99
N ARG A 73 6.27 -19.54 5.18
CA ARG A 73 5.10 -19.27 4.36
C ARG A 73 3.89 -18.89 5.24
N ASP A 74 3.65 -19.64 6.32
CA ASP A 74 2.51 -19.40 7.19
C ASP A 74 2.64 -18.06 7.94
N ILE A 75 3.83 -17.73 8.45
CA ILE A 75 4.09 -16.44 9.10
C ILE A 75 3.94 -15.27 8.12
N ILE A 76 4.49 -15.38 6.92
CA ILE A 76 4.39 -14.32 5.91
C ILE A 76 2.95 -14.19 5.43
N THR A 77 2.22 -15.29 5.29
CA THR A 77 0.79 -15.27 4.97
C THR A 77 0.00 -14.55 6.05
N GLU A 78 0.27 -14.82 7.33
CA GLU A 78 -0.35 -14.12 8.45
C GLU A 78 -0.06 -12.61 8.41
N ILE A 79 1.19 -12.22 8.14
CA ILE A 79 1.58 -10.80 8.03
C ILE A 79 0.83 -10.09 6.90
N LEU A 80 0.65 -10.76 5.76
CA LEU A 80 -0.01 -10.19 4.58
C LEU A 80 -1.53 -10.32 4.62
N THR A 81 -2.08 -11.08 5.58
CA THR A 81 -3.53 -11.22 5.73
C THR A 81 -4.08 -9.99 6.45
N PRO A 82 -4.87 -9.15 5.78
CA PRO A 82 -5.41 -7.95 6.39
C PRO A 82 -6.60 -8.29 7.31
N GLU A 83 -6.93 -7.38 8.23
CA GLU A 83 -8.14 -7.46 9.05
C GLU A 83 -9.43 -7.36 8.21
N ARG A 84 -9.38 -6.65 7.09
CA ARG A 84 -10.48 -6.46 6.13
C ARG A 84 -9.98 -6.68 4.71
N THR A 85 -10.68 -7.49 3.93
CA THR A 85 -10.49 -7.56 2.48
C THR A 85 -11.35 -6.52 1.78
N ILE A 86 -10.83 -5.89 0.74
CA ILE A 86 -11.52 -4.85 -0.03
C ILE A 86 -11.56 -5.26 -1.49
N ASP A 87 -12.76 -5.47 -2.01
CA ASP A 87 -13.01 -5.50 -3.45
C ASP A 87 -13.51 -4.13 -3.89
N LEU A 88 -12.61 -3.32 -4.44
CA LEU A 88 -12.91 -1.94 -4.82
C LEU A 88 -14.10 -1.82 -5.78
N LEU A 89 -14.18 -2.70 -6.77
CA LEU A 89 -15.24 -2.62 -7.77
C LEU A 89 -16.60 -2.99 -7.18
N GLU A 90 -16.63 -3.99 -6.31
CA GLU A 90 -17.87 -4.41 -5.66
C GLU A 90 -18.35 -3.38 -4.62
N GLU A 91 -17.43 -2.81 -3.82
CA GLU A 91 -17.80 -1.73 -2.88
C GLU A 91 -18.38 -0.51 -3.60
N ILE A 92 -17.77 -0.10 -4.73
CA ILE A 92 -18.30 0.98 -5.57
C ILE A 92 -19.72 0.63 -6.08
N ARG A 93 -19.93 -0.59 -6.59
CA ARG A 93 -21.25 -1.02 -7.08
C ARG A 93 -22.31 -1.01 -5.99
N ILE A 94 -21.95 -1.49 -4.78
CA ILE A 94 -22.86 -1.48 -3.63
C ILE A 94 -23.24 -0.05 -3.24
N LYS A 95 -22.26 0.85 -3.13
CA LYS A 95 -22.52 2.26 -2.76
C LYS A 95 -23.42 2.96 -3.79
N ASN A 96 -23.18 2.71 -5.07
CA ASN A 96 -23.92 3.37 -6.14
C ASN A 96 -25.39 2.91 -6.24
N LYS A 97 -25.76 1.76 -5.66
CA LYS A 97 -27.18 1.36 -5.55
C LYS A 97 -28.03 2.37 -4.78
N SER A 98 -27.41 3.14 -3.89
CA SER A 98 -28.08 4.23 -3.14
C SER A 98 -28.00 5.60 -3.82
N ASN A 99 -27.58 5.66 -5.09
CA ASN A 99 -27.34 6.90 -5.85
C ASN A 99 -26.33 7.86 -5.18
N ASN A 100 -25.39 7.31 -4.41
CA ASN A 100 -24.30 8.07 -3.83
C ASN A 100 -22.96 7.70 -4.51
N PRO A 101 -22.08 8.69 -4.78
CA PRO A 101 -20.76 8.39 -5.27
C PRO A 101 -19.92 7.68 -4.21
N TYR A 102 -19.01 6.81 -4.65
CA TYR A 102 -17.97 6.24 -3.82
C TYR A 102 -16.79 7.21 -3.79
N ILE A 103 -16.34 7.61 -2.59
CA ILE A 103 -15.35 8.67 -2.42
C ILE A 103 -14.04 8.05 -1.99
N ILE A 104 -12.97 8.25 -2.79
CA ILE A 104 -11.62 7.77 -2.52
C ILE A 104 -10.72 8.96 -2.22
N CYS A 105 -10.13 9.00 -1.02
CA CYS A 105 -9.16 10.01 -0.63
C CYS A 105 -7.75 9.43 -0.70
N PHE A 106 -6.83 10.10 -1.44
CA PHE A 106 -5.46 9.65 -1.62
C PHE A 106 -4.51 10.43 -0.73
N LEU A 107 -3.79 9.72 0.13
CA LEU A 107 -2.76 10.24 1.01
C LEU A 107 -1.37 9.80 0.54
N GLY A 108 -0.35 10.55 0.89
CA GLY A 108 1.05 10.22 0.59
C GLY A 108 1.90 11.45 0.41
N VAL A 109 3.20 11.34 0.64
CA VAL A 109 4.12 12.48 0.50
C VAL A 109 4.42 12.83 -0.95
N ASN A 110 5.06 13.99 -1.18
CA ASN A 110 5.48 14.38 -2.52
C ASN A 110 6.51 13.39 -3.08
N GLY A 111 6.38 13.05 -4.37
CA GLY A 111 7.32 12.15 -5.04
C GLY A 111 6.98 10.66 -4.93
N THR A 112 5.99 10.26 -4.13
CA THR A 112 5.53 8.86 -4.06
C THR A 112 4.71 8.40 -5.27
N GLY A 113 4.42 9.29 -6.22
CA GLY A 113 3.59 8.96 -7.39
C GLY A 113 2.08 9.06 -7.17
N LYS A 114 1.61 9.77 -6.12
CA LYS A 114 0.20 9.91 -5.78
C LYS A 114 -0.67 10.38 -6.95
N THR A 115 -0.37 11.53 -7.56
CA THR A 115 -1.14 12.08 -8.69
C THR A 115 -1.17 11.13 -9.91
N THR A 116 -0.05 10.47 -10.21
CA THR A 116 0.02 9.45 -11.26
C THR A 116 -0.82 8.22 -10.90
N THR A 117 -0.81 7.80 -9.63
CA THR A 117 -1.63 6.68 -9.14
C THR A 117 -3.13 7.00 -9.25
N ILE A 118 -3.54 8.23 -8.93
CA ILE A 118 -4.92 8.68 -9.13
C ILE A 118 -5.33 8.54 -10.60
N ALA A 119 -4.45 8.93 -11.51
CA ALA A 119 -4.69 8.77 -12.95
C ALA A 119 -4.82 7.29 -13.35
N LYS A 120 -3.99 6.41 -12.82
CA LYS A 120 -4.07 4.96 -13.06
C LYS A 120 -5.38 4.37 -12.52
N ILE A 121 -5.79 4.74 -11.31
CA ILE A 121 -7.08 4.31 -10.75
C ILE A 121 -8.25 4.85 -11.59
N ALA A 122 -8.19 6.11 -12.00
CA ALA A 122 -9.20 6.70 -12.87
C ALA A 122 -9.33 5.94 -14.20
N TYR A 123 -8.19 5.57 -14.79
CA TYR A 123 -8.15 4.76 -16.02
C TYR A 123 -8.66 3.34 -15.80
N TYR A 124 -8.27 2.69 -14.67
CA TYR A 124 -8.77 1.38 -14.27
C TYR A 124 -10.30 1.38 -14.11
N LEU A 125 -10.87 2.39 -13.45
CA LEU A 125 -12.32 2.56 -13.30
C LEU A 125 -13.00 2.72 -14.66
N LYS A 126 -12.45 3.55 -15.54
CA LYS A 126 -12.96 3.75 -16.89
C LYS A 126 -12.99 2.45 -17.72
N LYS A 127 -11.94 1.62 -17.62
CA LYS A 127 -11.91 0.29 -18.29
C LYS A 127 -12.99 -0.65 -17.75
N ASN A 128 -13.42 -0.45 -16.50
CA ASN A 128 -14.51 -1.19 -15.88
C ASN A 128 -15.89 -0.52 -16.02
N ASN A 129 -16.03 0.46 -16.94
CA ASN A 129 -17.25 1.23 -17.19
C ASN A 129 -17.80 1.98 -15.97
N ILE A 130 -16.91 2.43 -15.07
CA ILE A 130 -17.26 3.22 -13.89
C ILE A 130 -16.83 4.67 -14.14
N SER A 131 -17.81 5.58 -14.08
CA SER A 131 -17.56 7.01 -14.23
C SER A 131 -16.89 7.61 -13.00
N SER A 132 -15.96 8.55 -13.21
CA SER A 132 -15.28 9.22 -12.10
C SER A 132 -15.07 10.72 -12.37
N VAL A 133 -14.84 11.45 -11.30
CA VAL A 133 -14.41 12.86 -11.29
C VAL A 133 -13.26 13.02 -10.30
N ALA A 134 -12.28 13.86 -10.62
CA ALA A 134 -11.16 14.13 -9.72
C ALA A 134 -11.31 15.50 -9.04
N ALA A 135 -10.94 15.58 -7.75
CA ALA A 135 -10.86 16.81 -6.97
C ALA A 135 -9.39 17.21 -6.80
N ALA A 136 -8.98 18.37 -7.31
CA ALA A 136 -7.63 18.90 -7.17
C ALA A 136 -7.47 19.63 -5.80
N SER A 137 -7.40 18.84 -4.72
CA SER A 137 -7.33 19.38 -3.36
C SER A 137 -5.89 19.68 -2.88
N ASP A 138 -4.84 19.49 -3.69
CA ASP A 138 -3.47 20.04 -3.45
C ASP A 138 -3.42 21.52 -3.95
N THR A 139 -4.23 22.38 -3.34
CA THR A 139 -4.46 23.76 -3.82
C THR A 139 -3.28 24.70 -3.61
N PHE A 140 -2.32 24.32 -2.74
CA PHE A 140 -1.12 25.12 -2.48
C PHE A 140 0.05 24.82 -3.43
N ARG A 141 -0.18 23.97 -4.44
CA ARG A 141 0.80 23.64 -5.47
C ARG A 141 0.17 23.77 -6.86
N ALA A 142 0.39 24.93 -7.51
CA ALA A 142 -0.14 25.17 -8.85
C ALA A 142 0.25 24.04 -9.84
N ALA A 143 1.49 23.58 -9.81
CA ALA A 143 1.96 22.49 -10.65
C ALA A 143 1.23 21.14 -10.37
N ALA A 144 0.76 20.90 -9.13
CA ALA A 144 -0.01 19.69 -8.83
C ALA A 144 -1.40 19.73 -9.46
N ILE A 145 -2.07 20.89 -9.39
CA ILE A 145 -3.37 21.10 -10.06
C ILE A 145 -3.24 20.91 -11.57
N GLU A 146 -2.18 21.47 -12.18
CA GLU A 146 -1.90 21.34 -13.61
C GLU A 146 -1.59 19.89 -13.98
N GLN A 147 -0.75 19.21 -13.21
CA GLN A 147 -0.39 17.81 -13.43
C GLN A 147 -1.62 16.90 -13.36
N LEU A 148 -2.46 17.05 -12.34
CA LEU A 148 -3.72 16.26 -12.24
C LEU A 148 -4.62 16.58 -13.43
N SER A 149 -4.78 17.86 -13.78
CA SER A 149 -5.61 18.28 -14.93
C SER A 149 -5.13 17.67 -16.23
N TYR A 150 -3.82 17.66 -16.49
CA TYR A 150 -3.21 17.05 -17.66
C TYR A 150 -3.51 15.54 -17.75
N HIS A 151 -3.27 14.80 -16.66
CA HIS A 151 -3.55 13.37 -16.64
C HIS A 151 -5.04 13.07 -16.88
N MET A 152 -5.91 13.79 -16.19
CA MET A 152 -7.37 13.57 -16.31
C MET A 152 -7.88 13.93 -17.70
N GLN A 153 -7.35 14.98 -18.33
CA GLN A 153 -7.67 15.35 -19.70
C GLN A 153 -7.31 14.23 -20.69
N ASN A 154 -6.12 13.62 -20.54
CA ASN A 154 -5.69 12.51 -21.39
C ASN A 154 -6.60 11.28 -21.27
N ILE A 155 -7.18 11.07 -20.09
CA ILE A 155 -8.09 9.96 -19.82
C ILE A 155 -9.55 10.33 -20.18
N GLY A 156 -9.85 11.61 -20.36
CA GLY A 156 -11.21 12.12 -20.62
C GLY A 156 -12.08 12.18 -19.36
N ILE A 157 -11.47 12.52 -18.22
CA ILE A 157 -12.13 12.65 -16.91
C ILE A 157 -12.12 14.10 -16.47
N ARG A 158 -13.25 14.56 -15.91
CA ARG A 158 -13.39 15.93 -15.41
C ARG A 158 -12.61 16.12 -14.11
N VAL A 159 -11.99 17.31 -13.96
CA VAL A 159 -11.36 17.78 -12.71
C VAL A 159 -12.19 18.92 -12.13
N ILE A 160 -12.51 18.82 -10.86
CA ILE A 160 -13.02 19.93 -10.05
C ILE A 160 -11.81 20.59 -9.40
N LYS A 161 -11.62 21.85 -9.65
CA LYS A 161 -10.52 22.68 -9.14
C LYS A 161 -10.98 24.06 -8.84
N HIS A 162 -10.36 24.70 -7.85
CA HIS A 162 -10.55 26.10 -7.51
C HIS A 162 -9.27 26.89 -7.81
N GLU A 163 -9.27 28.18 -7.49
CA GLU A 163 -8.10 29.02 -7.59
C GLU A 163 -6.97 28.56 -6.67
N TYR A 164 -5.75 28.90 -7.03
CA TYR A 164 -4.57 28.64 -6.20
C TYR A 164 -4.75 29.20 -4.79
N LYS A 165 -4.38 28.41 -3.76
CA LYS A 165 -4.57 28.69 -2.32
C LYS A 165 -6.02 28.67 -1.82
N SER A 166 -6.97 28.20 -2.58
CA SER A 166 -8.33 27.94 -2.07
C SER A 166 -8.30 26.86 -0.97
N ASP A 167 -9.37 26.79 -0.19
CA ASP A 167 -9.50 25.74 0.84
C ASP A 167 -9.59 24.34 0.20
N PRO A 168 -8.65 23.41 0.47
CA PRO A 168 -8.66 22.06 -0.07
C PRO A 168 -9.95 21.29 0.20
N ALA A 169 -10.54 21.46 1.38
CA ALA A 169 -11.78 20.76 1.76
C ALA A 169 -12.99 21.25 0.96
N SER A 170 -13.02 22.52 0.54
CA SER A 170 -14.10 23.02 -0.33
C SER A 170 -14.03 22.43 -1.74
N VAL A 171 -12.84 22.19 -2.27
CA VAL A 171 -12.67 21.51 -3.58
C VAL A 171 -13.20 20.08 -3.52
N ALA A 172 -12.83 19.34 -2.46
CA ALA A 172 -13.33 17.98 -2.25
C ALA A 172 -14.87 17.96 -2.10
N TYR A 173 -15.43 18.87 -1.30
CA TYR A 173 -16.87 19.00 -1.12
C TYR A 173 -17.60 19.25 -2.46
N ASP A 174 -17.12 20.21 -3.24
CA ASP A 174 -17.76 20.55 -4.51
C ASP A 174 -17.66 19.41 -5.53
N ALA A 175 -16.57 18.63 -5.51
CA ALA A 175 -16.45 17.42 -6.31
C ALA A 175 -17.50 16.36 -5.93
N VAL A 176 -17.75 16.18 -4.64
CA VAL A 176 -18.78 15.26 -4.12
C VAL A 176 -20.18 15.75 -4.55
N GLN A 177 -20.48 17.05 -4.39
CA GLN A 177 -21.77 17.62 -4.81
C GLN A 177 -21.94 17.52 -6.33
N HIS A 178 -20.87 17.76 -7.10
CA HIS A 178 -20.91 17.60 -8.55
C HIS A 178 -21.19 16.14 -8.95
N ALA A 179 -20.54 15.18 -8.29
CA ALA A 179 -20.75 13.76 -8.56
C ALA A 179 -22.19 13.33 -8.26
N LYS A 180 -22.76 13.77 -7.13
CA LYS A 180 -24.17 13.53 -6.77
C LYS A 180 -25.12 14.12 -7.82
N ALA A 181 -24.91 15.37 -8.21
CA ALA A 181 -25.77 16.07 -9.18
C ALA A 181 -25.71 15.47 -10.60
N LYS A 182 -24.63 14.80 -10.96
CA LYS A 182 -24.38 14.24 -12.30
C LYS A 182 -24.43 12.70 -12.32
N ASN A 183 -24.78 12.06 -11.21
CA ASN A 183 -24.78 10.60 -11.07
C ASN A 183 -23.44 9.96 -11.48
N ILE A 184 -22.33 10.58 -11.07
CA ILE A 184 -20.98 10.05 -11.28
C ILE A 184 -20.69 9.03 -10.18
N ASN A 185 -20.14 7.89 -10.56
CA ASN A 185 -19.96 6.75 -9.67
C ASN A 185 -18.88 6.97 -8.59
N VAL A 186 -17.78 7.66 -8.93
CA VAL A 186 -16.60 7.77 -8.05
C VAL A 186 -16.07 9.19 -8.01
N VAL A 187 -15.64 9.64 -6.82
CA VAL A 187 -14.87 10.86 -6.61
C VAL A 187 -13.44 10.49 -6.17
N LEU A 188 -12.44 10.99 -6.88
CA LEU A 188 -11.03 10.78 -6.59
C LEU A 188 -10.45 12.08 -6.03
N VAL A 189 -10.09 12.11 -4.74
CA VAL A 189 -9.60 13.31 -4.04
C VAL A 189 -8.08 13.28 -3.97
N ASP A 190 -7.39 14.15 -4.76
CA ASP A 190 -5.94 14.34 -4.68
C ASP A 190 -5.60 15.34 -3.57
N THR A 191 -4.85 14.92 -2.57
CA THR A 191 -4.49 15.74 -1.41
C THR A 191 -3.04 16.21 -1.47
N ALA A 192 -2.70 17.21 -0.66
CA ALA A 192 -1.33 17.69 -0.53
C ALA A 192 -0.38 16.60 0.00
N GLY A 193 0.83 16.55 -0.53
CA GLY A 193 1.83 15.52 -0.23
C GLY A 193 3.05 16.02 0.55
N ARG A 194 2.88 16.92 1.53
CA ARG A 194 3.99 17.45 2.33
C ARG A 194 4.50 16.39 3.33
N GLN A 195 5.62 16.68 3.99
CA GLN A 195 6.17 15.79 5.02
C GLN A 195 5.18 15.62 6.19
N VAL A 196 5.05 14.40 6.68
CA VAL A 196 4.11 13.99 7.74
C VAL A 196 4.35 14.69 9.08
N SER A 197 5.56 15.18 9.35
CA SER A 197 5.88 15.98 10.55
C SER A 197 5.17 17.36 10.57
N ASN A 198 4.53 17.77 9.47
CA ASN A 198 3.84 19.05 9.39
C ASN A 198 2.43 18.96 9.99
N LYS A 199 2.26 19.47 11.22
CA LYS A 199 0.98 19.48 11.94
C LYS A 199 -0.16 20.19 11.17
N ASN A 200 0.17 21.21 10.35
CA ASN A 200 -0.84 21.92 9.56
C ASN A 200 -1.36 21.03 8.42
N LEU A 201 -0.48 20.25 7.80
CA LEU A 201 -0.90 19.24 6.81
C LEU A 201 -1.86 18.23 7.43
N MET A 202 -1.54 17.68 8.60
CA MET A 202 -2.41 16.68 9.24
C MET A 202 -3.79 17.26 9.56
N ARG A 203 -3.87 18.51 10.01
CA ARG A 203 -5.16 19.21 10.23
C ARG A 203 -5.92 19.43 8.92
N GLU A 204 -5.21 19.76 7.84
CA GLU A 204 -5.81 19.90 6.50
C GLU A 204 -6.40 18.57 6.02
N MET A 205 -5.65 17.46 6.17
CA MET A 205 -6.13 16.12 5.83
C MET A 205 -7.36 15.73 6.67
N GLN A 206 -7.33 15.95 7.99
CA GLN A 206 -8.46 15.71 8.86
C GLN A 206 -9.69 16.53 8.44
N LYS A 207 -9.49 17.77 7.97
CA LYS A 207 -10.59 18.60 7.47
C LYS A 207 -11.15 18.06 6.17
N ILE A 208 -10.31 17.66 5.21
CA ILE A 208 -10.73 17.04 3.95
C ILE A 208 -11.54 15.78 4.24
N VAL A 209 -11.00 14.86 5.05
CA VAL A 209 -11.67 13.60 5.41
C VAL A 209 -13.03 13.87 6.08
N ARG A 210 -13.09 14.79 7.05
CA ARG A 210 -14.36 15.14 7.73
C ARG A 210 -15.40 15.72 6.78
N VAL A 211 -14.99 16.51 5.77
CA VAL A 211 -15.92 17.21 4.87
C VAL A 211 -16.34 16.35 3.69
N SER A 212 -15.44 15.52 3.18
CA SER A 212 -15.72 14.65 2.02
C SER A 212 -16.32 13.30 2.44
N GLU A 213 -16.14 12.88 3.70
CA GLU A 213 -16.61 11.58 4.24
C GLU A 213 -16.23 10.42 3.30
N PRO A 214 -14.92 10.17 3.07
CA PRO A 214 -14.48 9.17 2.12
C PRO A 214 -14.90 7.75 2.55
N ASP A 215 -15.27 6.95 1.57
CA ASP A 215 -15.56 5.53 1.75
C ASP A 215 -14.25 4.71 1.82
N LEU A 216 -13.18 5.26 1.24
CA LEU A 216 -11.87 4.62 1.18
C LEU A 216 -10.74 5.66 1.28
N ILE A 217 -9.86 5.49 2.25
CA ILE A 217 -8.64 6.29 2.40
C ILE A 217 -7.44 5.44 1.97
N LEU A 218 -6.82 5.81 0.85
CA LEU A 218 -5.71 5.11 0.25
C LEU A 218 -4.39 5.83 0.53
N PHE A 219 -3.46 5.15 1.18
CA PHE A 219 -2.09 5.61 1.27
C PHE A 219 -1.28 5.16 0.05
N VAL A 220 -0.64 6.11 -0.62
CA VAL A 220 0.26 5.87 -1.75
C VAL A 220 1.69 5.98 -1.28
N GLY A 221 2.35 4.82 -1.12
CA GLY A 221 3.73 4.67 -0.68
C GLY A 221 4.69 4.37 -1.83
N ASP A 222 5.93 4.81 -1.70
CA ASP A 222 7.01 4.45 -2.61
C ASP A 222 7.71 3.21 -2.06
N SER A 223 7.68 2.09 -2.79
CA SER A 223 8.28 0.83 -2.34
C SER A 223 9.81 0.92 -2.16
N LEU A 224 10.46 1.90 -2.81
CA LEU A 224 11.89 2.13 -2.69
C LEU A 224 12.28 2.93 -1.44
N ALA A 225 11.31 3.56 -0.77
CA ALA A 225 11.57 4.41 0.40
C ALA A 225 11.77 3.60 1.70
N GLY A 226 11.58 2.27 1.69
CA GLY A 226 11.85 1.40 2.84
C GLY A 226 11.17 1.88 4.14
N ASN A 227 11.96 2.10 5.19
CA ASN A 227 11.47 2.57 6.49
C ASN A 227 10.76 3.93 6.44
N ASP A 228 11.12 4.81 5.50
CA ASP A 228 10.45 6.11 5.37
C ASP A 228 9.00 5.93 4.92
N ALA A 229 8.73 5.01 3.99
CA ALA A 229 7.36 4.69 3.58
C ALA A 229 6.54 4.14 4.75
N LEU A 230 7.13 3.28 5.58
CA LEU A 230 6.50 2.76 6.78
C LEU A 230 6.17 3.87 7.79
N ASN A 231 7.14 4.74 8.10
CA ASN A 231 6.93 5.85 9.03
C ASN A 231 5.83 6.79 8.54
N GLN A 232 5.78 7.07 7.24
CA GLN A 232 4.71 7.85 6.63
C GLN A 232 3.36 7.17 6.79
N ALA A 233 3.28 5.86 6.51
CA ALA A 233 2.04 5.10 6.68
C ALA A 233 1.55 5.12 8.13
N LYS A 234 2.45 4.93 9.11
CA LYS A 234 2.13 5.05 10.56
C LYS A 234 1.54 6.41 10.91
N GLU A 235 2.20 7.50 10.51
CA GLU A 235 1.78 8.86 10.82
C GLU A 235 0.42 9.22 10.19
N PHE A 236 0.19 8.87 8.93
CA PHE A 236 -1.12 9.07 8.29
C PHE A 236 -2.19 8.21 8.95
N ASN A 237 -1.90 6.94 9.25
CA ASN A 237 -2.86 6.04 9.89
C ASN A 237 -3.27 6.56 11.28
N ASN A 238 -2.31 7.05 12.08
CA ASN A 238 -2.58 7.61 13.39
C ASN A 238 -3.36 8.93 13.33
N SER A 239 -3.17 9.72 12.27
CA SER A 239 -3.73 11.07 12.16
C SER A 239 -5.13 11.10 11.56
N VAL A 240 -5.37 10.31 10.51
CA VAL A 240 -6.63 10.35 9.72
C VAL A 240 -7.24 8.98 9.47
N GLY A 241 -6.50 7.92 9.76
CA GLY A 241 -6.85 6.56 9.39
C GLY A 241 -6.47 6.23 7.94
N ILE A 242 -6.11 4.98 7.70
CA ILE A 242 -5.86 4.41 6.39
C ILE A 242 -6.68 3.13 6.28
N ASP A 243 -7.34 2.92 5.13
CA ASP A 243 -8.10 1.69 4.87
C ASP A 243 -7.26 0.70 4.08
N ALA A 244 -6.42 1.19 3.15
CA ALA A 244 -5.58 0.34 2.30
C ALA A 244 -4.37 1.10 1.73
N HIS A 245 -3.46 0.35 1.11
CA HIS A 245 -2.23 0.86 0.53
C HIS A 245 -2.17 0.64 -0.99
N ILE A 246 -1.46 1.54 -1.68
CA ILE A 246 -0.94 1.34 -3.03
C ILE A 246 0.56 1.56 -2.97
N LEU A 247 1.34 0.60 -3.43
CA LEU A 247 2.79 0.70 -3.50
C LEU A 247 3.22 1.01 -4.93
N THR A 248 3.89 2.14 -5.13
CA THR A 248 4.43 2.57 -6.42
C THR A 248 5.87 2.11 -6.62
N LYS A 249 6.36 2.17 -7.86
CA LYS A 249 7.73 1.78 -8.25
C LYS A 249 8.07 0.34 -7.84
N PHE A 250 7.06 -0.51 -7.81
CA PHE A 250 7.18 -1.89 -7.35
C PHE A 250 8.00 -2.75 -8.33
N ASP A 251 8.02 -2.38 -9.61
CA ASP A 251 8.90 -2.93 -10.65
C ASP A 251 10.39 -2.72 -10.37
N ALA A 252 10.75 -1.62 -9.75
CA ALA A 252 12.11 -1.28 -9.35
C ALA A 252 12.48 -1.83 -7.96
N ASP A 253 11.51 -2.27 -7.15
CA ASP A 253 11.75 -2.87 -5.84
C ASP A 253 12.27 -4.30 -5.97
N ALA A 254 13.59 -4.43 -5.97
CA ALA A 254 14.26 -5.73 -6.00
C ALA A 254 14.18 -6.46 -4.65
N LYS A 255 13.76 -5.81 -3.57
CA LYS A 255 13.86 -6.30 -2.20
C LYS A 255 12.52 -6.83 -1.65
N GLY A 256 11.42 -6.10 -1.82
CA GLY A 256 10.08 -6.46 -1.33
C GLY A 256 9.84 -6.22 0.17
N GLY A 257 10.82 -5.63 0.87
CA GLY A 257 10.74 -5.42 2.33
C GLY A 257 9.66 -4.42 2.73
N ALA A 258 9.42 -3.40 1.91
CA ALA A 258 8.40 -2.38 2.19
C ALA A 258 6.99 -2.97 2.29
N ALA A 259 6.63 -3.89 1.40
CA ALA A 259 5.31 -4.54 1.43
C ALA A 259 5.08 -5.33 2.72
N LEU A 260 6.08 -6.12 3.15
CA LEU A 260 6.01 -6.87 4.42
C LEU A 260 5.87 -5.91 5.61
N SER A 261 6.69 -4.86 5.65
CA SER A 261 6.73 -3.93 6.78
C SER A 261 5.44 -3.13 6.93
N ILE A 262 4.92 -2.60 5.82
CA ILE A 262 3.68 -1.82 5.82
C ILE A 262 2.49 -2.71 6.20
N SER A 263 2.40 -3.93 5.66
CA SER A 263 1.31 -4.86 5.99
C SER A 263 1.37 -5.30 7.45
N TYR A 264 2.56 -5.62 7.98
CA TYR A 264 2.74 -6.00 9.37
C TYR A 264 2.28 -4.91 10.33
N GLU A 265 2.70 -3.68 10.07
CA GLU A 265 2.49 -2.57 11.00
C GLU A 265 1.07 -2.01 10.97
N THR A 266 0.50 -1.88 9.78
CA THR A 266 -0.81 -1.23 9.63
C THR A 266 -1.97 -2.22 9.70
N LYS A 267 -1.73 -3.50 9.45
CA LYS A 267 -2.76 -4.56 9.29
C LYS A 267 -3.78 -4.25 8.20
N LYS A 268 -3.43 -3.34 7.28
CA LYS A 268 -4.28 -2.92 6.17
C LYS A 268 -3.83 -3.58 4.86
N PRO A 269 -4.77 -3.87 3.94
CA PRO A 269 -4.43 -4.52 2.68
C PRO A 269 -3.62 -3.60 1.76
N ILE A 270 -2.74 -4.21 0.96
CA ILE A 270 -2.23 -3.57 -0.26
C ILE A 270 -3.22 -3.93 -1.37
N LEU A 271 -3.85 -2.93 -1.99
CA LEU A 271 -4.83 -3.17 -3.06
C LEU A 271 -4.17 -3.27 -4.43
N PHE A 272 -3.23 -2.39 -4.70
CA PHE A 272 -2.57 -2.31 -6.00
C PHE A 272 -1.08 -2.04 -5.85
N VAL A 273 -0.35 -2.40 -6.91
CA VAL A 273 1.05 -2.05 -7.11
C VAL A 273 1.23 -1.34 -8.45
N GLY A 274 2.01 -0.26 -8.43
CA GLY A 274 2.44 0.44 -9.64
C GLY A 274 3.73 -0.15 -10.17
N ILE A 275 3.69 -0.65 -11.41
CA ILE A 275 4.77 -1.40 -12.04
C ILE A 275 5.42 -0.69 -13.24
N GLY A 276 5.16 0.61 -13.41
CA GLY A 276 5.71 1.40 -14.52
C GLY A 276 5.08 2.78 -14.60
N GLN A 277 5.21 3.45 -15.75
CA GLN A 277 4.81 4.85 -15.96
C GLN A 277 3.45 5.01 -16.68
N GLY A 278 3.01 4.01 -17.45
CA GLY A 278 1.76 4.03 -18.19
C GLY A 278 0.52 3.94 -17.30
N TYR A 279 -0.63 4.33 -17.82
CA TYR A 279 -1.89 4.23 -17.07
C TYR A 279 -2.33 2.77 -16.85
N ASP A 280 -1.91 1.86 -17.70
CA ASP A 280 -2.13 0.41 -17.55
C ASP A 280 -1.17 -0.26 -16.55
N ASP A 281 -0.09 0.42 -16.13
CA ASP A 281 0.92 -0.13 -15.22
C ASP A 281 0.47 -0.05 -13.75
N LEU A 282 -0.71 -0.58 -13.48
CA LEU A 282 -1.30 -0.73 -12.15
C LEU A 282 -1.92 -2.12 -12.07
N GLU A 283 -1.40 -2.94 -11.17
CA GLU A 283 -1.88 -4.32 -10.99
C GLU A 283 -2.47 -4.51 -9.58
N PRO A 284 -3.53 -5.31 -9.43
CA PRO A 284 -3.97 -5.77 -8.11
C PRO A 284 -2.81 -6.49 -7.40
N PHE A 285 -2.66 -6.24 -6.11
CA PHE A 285 -1.65 -6.95 -5.31
C PHE A 285 -2.15 -8.35 -4.99
N ASP A 286 -1.39 -9.36 -5.42
CA ASP A 286 -1.68 -10.76 -5.14
C ASP A 286 -0.73 -11.29 -4.06
N ASN A 287 -1.28 -11.57 -2.88
CA ASN A 287 -0.51 -12.10 -1.75
C ASN A 287 0.16 -13.44 -2.09
N ALA A 288 -0.52 -14.33 -2.81
CA ALA A 288 0.02 -15.65 -3.13
C ALA A 288 1.20 -15.55 -4.10
N ILE A 289 1.07 -14.72 -5.14
CA ILE A 289 2.16 -14.43 -6.07
C ILE A 289 3.32 -13.76 -5.35
N PHE A 290 3.05 -12.80 -4.46
CA PHE A 290 4.11 -12.13 -3.69
C PHE A 290 4.85 -13.11 -2.79
N ILE A 291 4.14 -13.96 -2.02
CA ILE A 291 4.72 -14.99 -1.14
C ILE A 291 5.56 -15.98 -1.97
N SER A 292 5.02 -16.45 -3.10
CA SER A 292 5.75 -17.34 -4.02
C SER A 292 7.07 -16.71 -4.47
N ASN A 293 7.04 -15.42 -4.84
CA ASN A 293 8.23 -14.71 -5.31
C ASN A 293 9.29 -14.47 -4.22
N ILE A 294 8.89 -14.14 -2.98
CA ILE A 294 9.85 -13.88 -1.89
C ILE A 294 10.39 -15.16 -1.28
N LEU A 295 9.69 -16.28 -1.38
CA LEU A 295 10.16 -17.58 -0.93
C LEU A 295 10.84 -18.40 -2.02
N ASP A 296 10.88 -17.92 -3.28
CA ASP A 296 11.45 -18.62 -4.44
C ASP A 296 10.78 -19.99 -4.66
N LEU A 297 9.48 -20.06 -4.39
CA LEU A 297 8.67 -21.22 -4.70
C LEU A 297 8.48 -21.24 -6.23
N LYS A 298 9.38 -21.87 -6.96
CA LYS A 298 9.10 -22.26 -8.35
C LYS A 298 8.02 -23.32 -8.28
N GLU A 299 6.91 -23.09 -8.97
CA GLU A 299 5.95 -24.15 -9.27
C GLU A 299 6.73 -25.28 -9.93
N GLU A 300 6.84 -26.44 -9.21
CA GLU A 300 7.28 -27.70 -9.78
C GLU A 300 6.15 -28.32 -10.57
#